data_31f36533813779c07ad92d250536fecb
#
_entry.id   31f36533813779c07ad92d250536fecb
#
_cell.length_a   1.000
_cell.length_b   1.000
_cell.length_c   1.000
_cell.angle_alpha   90.00
_cell.angle_beta   90.00
_cell.angle_gamma   90.00
#
_symmetry.space_group_name_H-M   'P 1'
#
loop_
_entity.id
_entity.type
_entity.pdbx_description
1 polymer ?
#
loop_
_entity_poly.entity_id
_entity_poly.type
_entity_poly.pdbx_seq_one_letter_code
_entity_poly.pdbx_strand_id
1 'polypeptide(L)'
;MNLDTVVKKIASGELQIRDDEYIGENGLPYCKNCKTTRMWYSPDKQFVARCYCQCEEEAEERRKKEEARQKLIAEFNSRSSLSMLGDRYRGIRIKDAIITESNRAVYEKCHNYVTNAKAMRENNIGLYIYGDNSSGKTYLTACICNELLWQGFRCVYTNLATILNEIRGSYDKNGMGECELLDRLQAYDFAFIDDFGKEFLGREYNASSSKWAEEKLFEVINARYNAQRPTIFSSNYEISELASVLNLDKAIVERVNEMATRTLKLEGDDFRSTARQSKSELAKKLGI
;
A
#
# COMPACT_ATOMS: atom_id res chain seq x y z
N MET A 1 47.60 -17.89 -10.02
CA MET A 1 48.59 -18.69 -9.24
C MET A 1 48.12 -20.13 -9.32
N ASN A 2 48.99 -21.10 -9.61
CA ASN A 2 48.57 -22.50 -9.68
C ASN A 2 48.36 -23.11 -8.28
N LEU A 3 47.69 -24.25 -8.22
CA LEU A 3 47.31 -24.93 -6.98
C LEU A 3 48.52 -25.27 -6.09
N ASP A 4 49.57 -25.84 -6.69
CA ASP A 4 50.77 -26.27 -5.94
C ASP A 4 51.50 -25.08 -5.31
N THR A 5 51.51 -23.92 -5.96
CA THR A 5 52.09 -22.69 -5.44
C THR A 5 51.29 -22.17 -4.24
N VAL A 6 49.95 -22.24 -4.29
CA VAL A 6 49.08 -21.81 -3.19
C VAL A 6 49.26 -22.72 -1.99
N VAL A 7 49.27 -24.03 -2.18
CA VAL A 7 49.50 -24.99 -1.08
C VAL A 7 50.87 -24.78 -0.39
N LYS A 8 51.95 -24.55 -1.20
CA LYS A 8 53.27 -24.21 -0.65
C LYS A 8 53.27 -22.91 0.13
N LYS A 9 52.60 -21.87 -0.33
CA LYS A 9 52.50 -20.59 0.39
C LYS A 9 51.70 -20.64 1.66
N ILE A 10 50.69 -21.50 1.71
CA ILE A 10 49.95 -21.77 2.96
C ILE A 10 50.87 -22.51 3.96
N ALA A 11 51.59 -23.54 3.49
CA ALA A 11 52.49 -24.32 4.33
C ALA A 11 53.68 -23.50 4.87
N SER A 12 54.20 -22.52 4.09
CA SER A 12 55.26 -21.62 4.54
C SER A 12 54.79 -20.46 5.40
N GLY A 13 53.48 -20.28 5.58
CA GLY A 13 52.91 -19.16 6.33
C GLY A 13 52.87 -17.84 5.56
N GLU A 14 53.28 -17.82 4.28
CA GLU A 14 53.18 -16.65 3.41
C GLU A 14 51.71 -16.27 3.09
N LEU A 15 50.83 -17.27 3.01
CA LEU A 15 49.39 -17.08 2.85
C LEU A 15 48.70 -17.44 4.18
N GLN A 16 48.22 -16.43 4.90
CA GLN A 16 47.54 -16.63 6.17
C GLN A 16 46.14 -17.23 5.98
N ILE A 17 45.78 -18.18 6.82
CA ILE A 17 44.42 -18.70 6.96
C ILE A 17 43.66 -17.86 8.01
N ARG A 18 42.35 -17.78 7.88
CA ARG A 18 41.52 -17.08 8.86
C ARG A 18 41.29 -17.90 10.12
N ASP A 19 40.94 -17.26 11.23
CA ASP A 19 40.69 -17.93 12.51
C ASP A 19 39.59 -19.00 12.47
N ASP A 20 38.64 -18.84 11.54
CA ASP A 20 37.51 -19.72 11.30
C ASP A 20 37.79 -20.79 10.22
N GLU A 21 39.04 -20.93 9.77
CA GLU A 21 39.50 -21.91 8.79
C GLU A 21 40.36 -23.03 9.44
N TYR A 22 40.39 -24.13 8.74
CA TYR A 22 41.37 -25.22 9.02
C TYR A 22 41.93 -25.71 7.68
N ILE A 23 43.10 -26.32 7.71
CA ILE A 23 43.74 -26.92 6.50
C ILE A 23 43.24 -28.35 6.35
N GLY A 24 42.63 -28.63 5.21
CA GLY A 24 42.21 -29.99 4.83
C GLY A 24 43.37 -30.84 4.31
N GLU A 25 43.12 -32.14 4.04
CA GLU A 25 44.10 -33.11 3.59
C GLU A 25 44.77 -32.71 2.27
N ASN A 26 44.11 -31.94 1.42
CA ASN A 26 44.62 -31.41 0.16
C ASN A 26 45.44 -30.11 0.33
N GLY A 27 45.74 -29.69 1.55
CA GLY A 27 46.48 -28.46 1.86
C GLY A 27 45.75 -27.14 1.64
N LEU A 28 44.45 -27.17 1.39
CA LEU A 28 43.60 -25.97 1.18
C LEU A 28 42.80 -25.58 2.43
N PRO A 29 42.46 -24.31 2.58
CA PRO A 29 41.64 -23.85 3.69
C PRO A 29 40.15 -24.23 3.53
N TYR A 30 39.59 -24.74 4.61
CA TYR A 30 38.19 -25.12 4.74
C TYR A 30 37.54 -24.38 5.91
N CYS A 31 36.28 -24.05 5.79
CA CYS A 31 35.51 -23.44 6.86
C CYS A 31 35.31 -24.45 8.03
N LYS A 32 35.60 -24.05 9.28
CA LYS A 32 35.37 -24.85 10.46
C LYS A 32 33.91 -25.22 10.70
N ASN A 33 32.98 -24.36 10.24
CA ASN A 33 31.55 -24.53 10.45
C ASN A 33 30.91 -25.46 9.41
N CYS A 34 30.94 -25.09 8.12
CA CYS A 34 30.27 -25.86 7.07
C CYS A 34 31.14 -26.90 6.35
N LYS A 35 32.42 -26.97 6.70
CA LYS A 35 33.39 -27.93 6.13
C LYS A 35 33.59 -27.84 4.62
N THR A 36 33.15 -26.77 3.99
CA THR A 36 33.36 -26.50 2.56
C THR A 36 34.66 -25.74 2.35
N THR A 37 35.31 -25.96 1.17
CA THR A 37 36.54 -25.25 0.84
C THR A 37 36.29 -23.75 0.65
N ARG A 38 37.29 -22.95 0.99
CA ARG A 38 37.32 -21.51 0.71
C ARG A 38 38.20 -21.13 -0.47
N MET A 39 38.57 -22.13 -1.23
CA MET A 39 39.37 -21.96 -2.44
C MET A 39 38.67 -22.63 -3.62
N TRP A 40 38.53 -21.86 -4.69
CA TRP A 40 38.11 -22.36 -5.98
C TRP A 40 39.33 -22.51 -6.89
N TYR A 41 39.41 -23.54 -7.69
CA TYR A 41 40.44 -23.71 -8.68
C TYR A 41 39.88 -24.21 -10.00
N SER A 42 40.55 -23.80 -11.12
CA SER A 42 40.20 -24.23 -12.46
C SER A 42 40.44 -25.75 -12.64
N PRO A 43 39.69 -26.41 -13.55
CA PRO A 43 39.87 -27.86 -13.80
C PRO A 43 41.31 -28.27 -14.13
N ASP A 44 42.07 -27.40 -14.79
CA ASP A 44 43.49 -27.59 -15.10
C ASP A 44 44.45 -27.22 -13.97
N LYS A 45 43.92 -26.78 -12.82
CA LYS A 45 44.62 -26.34 -11.61
C LYS A 45 45.60 -25.18 -11.81
N GLN A 46 45.50 -24.45 -12.91
CA GLN A 46 46.37 -23.32 -13.22
C GLN A 46 45.95 -22.01 -12.56
N PHE A 47 44.70 -21.91 -12.20
CA PHE A 47 44.14 -20.74 -11.54
C PHE A 47 43.49 -21.13 -10.22
N VAL A 48 43.83 -20.42 -9.12
CA VAL A 48 43.25 -20.60 -7.78
C VAL A 48 42.87 -19.24 -7.24
N ALA A 49 41.68 -19.15 -6.70
CA ALA A 49 41.15 -17.94 -6.05
C ALA A 49 40.43 -18.29 -4.74
N ARG A 50 40.43 -17.36 -3.79
CA ARG A 50 39.53 -17.46 -2.63
C ARG A 50 38.09 -17.37 -3.09
N CYS A 51 37.24 -18.17 -2.50
CA CYS A 51 35.80 -18.14 -2.68
C CYS A 51 35.09 -18.11 -1.31
N TYR A 52 33.84 -17.75 -1.32
CA TYR A 52 33.00 -17.89 -0.14
C TYR A 52 32.75 -19.39 0.15
N CYS A 53 32.71 -19.75 1.40
CA CYS A 53 32.20 -21.05 1.79
C CYS A 53 30.65 -21.02 1.80
N GLN A 54 30.02 -22.17 1.87
CA GLN A 54 28.55 -22.27 1.83
C GLN A 54 27.85 -21.39 2.88
N CYS A 55 28.36 -21.35 4.12
CA CYS A 55 27.74 -20.53 5.16
C CYS A 55 27.95 -19.01 4.95
N GLU A 56 29.04 -18.59 4.30
CA GLU A 56 29.24 -17.19 3.89
C GLU A 56 28.31 -16.81 2.73
N GLU A 57 28.13 -17.70 1.74
CA GLU A 57 27.19 -17.48 0.64
C GLU A 57 25.76 -17.35 1.15
N GLU A 58 25.33 -18.27 2.03
CA GLU A 58 24.00 -18.19 2.66
C GLU A 58 23.81 -16.94 3.54
N ALA A 59 24.86 -16.51 4.24
CA ALA A 59 24.83 -15.29 5.05
C ALA A 59 24.72 -14.05 4.17
N GLU A 60 25.48 -14.01 3.08
CA GLU A 60 25.45 -12.91 2.10
C GLU A 60 24.08 -12.83 1.38
N GLU A 61 23.51 -13.98 1.00
CA GLU A 61 22.17 -14.02 0.43
C GLU A 61 21.10 -13.54 1.42
N ARG A 62 21.20 -13.96 2.70
CA ARG A 62 20.29 -13.45 3.75
C ARG A 62 20.43 -11.95 3.93
N ARG A 63 21.67 -11.43 3.96
CA ARG A 63 21.93 -9.99 4.07
C ARG A 63 21.31 -9.23 2.89
N LYS A 64 21.54 -9.68 1.65
CA LYS A 64 20.95 -9.05 0.45
C LYS A 64 19.41 -9.09 0.45
N LYS A 65 18.81 -10.20 0.89
CA LYS A 65 17.35 -10.31 1.02
C LYS A 65 16.80 -9.34 2.08
N GLU A 66 17.50 -9.21 3.22
CA GLU A 66 17.07 -8.29 4.28
C GLU A 66 17.25 -6.82 3.88
N GLU A 67 18.36 -6.46 3.21
CA GLU A 67 18.57 -5.12 2.66
C GLU A 67 17.49 -4.76 1.63
N ALA A 68 17.16 -5.67 0.71
CA ALA A 68 16.10 -5.48 -0.26
C ALA A 68 14.73 -5.32 0.43
N ARG A 69 14.45 -6.11 1.47
CA ARG A 69 13.23 -6.00 2.27
C ARG A 69 13.14 -4.65 2.98
N GLN A 70 14.22 -4.21 3.63
CA GLN A 70 14.26 -2.90 4.32
C GLN A 70 14.06 -1.75 3.34
N LYS A 71 14.64 -1.84 2.16
CA LYS A 71 14.42 -0.84 1.10
C LYS A 71 12.95 -0.77 0.69
N LEU A 72 12.29 -1.91 0.45
CA LEU A 72 10.87 -1.96 0.11
C LEU A 72 9.99 -1.37 1.24
N ILE A 73 10.30 -1.68 2.50
CA ILE A 73 9.58 -1.12 3.65
C ILE A 73 9.76 0.40 3.71
N ALA A 74 10.97 0.91 3.52
CA ALA A 74 11.25 2.35 3.52
C ALA A 74 10.49 3.07 2.39
N GLU A 75 10.46 2.50 1.19
CA GLU A 75 9.70 3.03 0.05
C GLU A 75 8.19 3.03 0.31
N PHE A 76 7.64 1.94 0.87
CA PHE A 76 6.24 1.88 1.28
C PHE A 76 5.92 2.96 2.33
N ASN A 77 6.74 3.09 3.37
CA ASN A 77 6.52 4.08 4.42
C ASN A 77 6.54 5.51 3.87
N SER A 78 7.47 5.82 2.97
CA SER A 78 7.53 7.11 2.28
C SER A 78 6.25 7.40 1.49
N ARG A 79 5.79 6.44 0.66
CA ARG A 79 4.54 6.60 -0.10
C ARG A 79 3.31 6.66 0.80
N SER A 80 3.27 5.85 1.85
CA SER A 80 2.16 5.82 2.81
C SER A 80 2.03 7.11 3.60
N SER A 81 3.14 7.76 3.97
CA SER A 81 3.10 9.06 4.67
C SER A 81 2.51 10.17 3.78
N LEU A 82 2.71 10.09 2.46
CA LEU A 82 2.17 11.04 1.50
C LEU A 82 0.71 10.73 1.09
N SER A 83 0.22 9.53 1.39
CA SER A 83 -1.11 9.09 0.95
C SER A 83 -2.28 9.68 1.75
N MET A 84 -2.03 10.36 2.86
CA MET A 84 -3.03 10.87 3.81
C MET A 84 -3.87 9.76 4.48
N LEU A 85 -3.52 8.50 4.32
CA LEU A 85 -4.16 7.37 5.01
C LEU A 85 -3.82 7.44 6.51
N GLY A 86 -4.86 7.51 7.36
CA GLY A 86 -4.67 7.61 8.81
C GLY A 86 -3.90 6.41 9.40
N ASP A 87 -3.13 6.67 10.47
CA ASP A 87 -2.25 5.67 11.11
C ASP A 87 -2.96 4.37 11.49
N ARG A 88 -4.24 4.45 11.87
CA ARG A 88 -5.08 3.28 12.19
C ARG A 88 -5.17 2.27 11.05
N TYR A 89 -5.10 2.73 9.81
CA TYR A 89 -5.28 1.93 8.60
C TYR A 89 -3.98 1.69 7.84
N ARG A 90 -2.86 2.24 8.34
CA ARG A 90 -1.56 2.08 7.69
C ARG A 90 -1.08 0.63 7.80
N GLY A 91 -0.76 0.03 6.66
CA GLY A 91 -0.18 -1.31 6.58
C GLY A 91 -1.16 -2.48 6.72
N ILE A 92 -2.48 -2.24 6.95
CA ILE A 92 -3.47 -3.34 6.91
C ILE A 92 -3.55 -3.92 5.49
N ARG A 93 -3.75 -5.23 5.39
CA ARG A 93 -3.74 -5.95 4.12
C ARG A 93 -5.05 -6.72 3.91
N ILE A 94 -5.40 -6.98 2.65
CA ILE A 94 -6.57 -7.80 2.30
C ILE A 94 -6.48 -9.20 2.94
N LYS A 95 -5.28 -9.77 3.01
CA LYS A 95 -5.04 -11.09 3.63
C LYS A 95 -5.33 -11.15 5.13
N ASP A 96 -5.32 -10.00 5.81
CA ASP A 96 -5.54 -9.88 7.26
C ASP A 96 -7.02 -9.60 7.58
N ALA A 97 -7.87 -9.51 6.56
CA ALA A 97 -9.28 -9.21 6.70
C ALA A 97 -10.10 -10.41 7.22
N ILE A 98 -11.15 -10.11 7.95
CA ILE A 98 -12.12 -11.12 8.38
C ILE A 98 -13.07 -11.38 7.20
N ILE A 99 -12.93 -12.55 6.57
CA ILE A 99 -13.75 -12.98 5.44
C ILE A 99 -14.93 -13.81 5.95
N THR A 100 -16.14 -13.31 5.68
CA THR A 100 -17.41 -14.01 5.93
C THR A 100 -18.04 -14.46 4.62
N GLU A 101 -19.10 -15.24 4.68
CA GLU A 101 -19.82 -15.67 3.48
C GLU A 101 -20.41 -14.46 2.73
N SER A 102 -20.94 -13.46 3.47
CA SER A 102 -21.56 -12.26 2.91
C SER A 102 -20.59 -11.33 2.21
N ASN A 103 -19.32 -11.24 2.67
CA ASN A 103 -18.34 -10.29 2.11
C ASN A 103 -17.34 -10.92 1.15
N ARG A 104 -17.23 -12.26 1.11
CA ARG A 104 -16.23 -13.02 0.33
C ARG A 104 -16.12 -12.55 -1.11
N ALA A 105 -17.25 -12.49 -1.82
CA ALA A 105 -17.28 -12.16 -3.24
C ALA A 105 -16.74 -10.74 -3.52
N VAL A 106 -16.96 -9.78 -2.61
CA VAL A 106 -16.45 -8.42 -2.73
C VAL A 106 -14.93 -8.38 -2.49
N TYR A 107 -14.44 -9.07 -1.45
CA TYR A 107 -13.02 -9.18 -1.17
C TYR A 107 -12.23 -9.86 -2.29
N GLU A 108 -12.78 -10.91 -2.91
CA GLU A 108 -12.19 -11.57 -4.08
C GLU A 108 -12.07 -10.63 -5.28
N LYS A 109 -13.14 -9.85 -5.57
CA LYS A 109 -13.10 -8.83 -6.64
C LYS A 109 -12.06 -7.75 -6.34
N CYS A 110 -11.96 -7.29 -5.10
CA CYS A 110 -10.94 -6.31 -4.68
C CYS A 110 -9.54 -6.89 -4.74
N HIS A 111 -9.34 -8.16 -4.39
CA HIS A 111 -8.07 -8.85 -4.56
C HIS A 111 -7.66 -8.92 -6.04
N ASN A 112 -8.59 -9.28 -6.93
CA ASN A 112 -8.36 -9.28 -8.37
C ASN A 112 -8.05 -7.88 -8.91
N TYR A 113 -8.70 -6.85 -8.38
CA TYR A 113 -8.43 -5.46 -8.74
C TYR A 113 -6.97 -5.08 -8.43
N VAL A 114 -6.49 -5.34 -7.21
CA VAL A 114 -5.11 -5.01 -6.84
C VAL A 114 -4.07 -5.90 -7.52
N THR A 115 -4.40 -7.15 -7.82
CA THR A 115 -3.53 -8.06 -8.59
C THR A 115 -3.31 -7.54 -10.01
N ASN A 116 -4.32 -6.90 -10.60
CA ASN A 116 -4.27 -6.32 -11.95
C ASN A 116 -4.10 -4.79 -11.93
N ALA A 117 -3.52 -4.22 -10.88
CA ALA A 117 -3.46 -2.78 -10.65
C ALA A 117 -2.89 -1.97 -11.83
N LYS A 118 -1.86 -2.49 -12.52
CA LYS A 118 -1.29 -1.83 -13.69
C LYS A 118 -2.33 -1.67 -14.81
N ALA A 119 -3.06 -2.72 -15.14
CA ALA A 119 -4.12 -2.67 -16.14
C ALA A 119 -5.28 -1.76 -15.70
N MET A 120 -5.65 -1.79 -14.41
CA MET A 120 -6.67 -0.88 -13.85
C MET A 120 -6.25 0.59 -14.01
N ARG A 121 -4.96 0.87 -13.74
CA ARG A 121 -4.38 2.21 -13.89
C ARG A 121 -4.35 2.68 -15.35
N GLU A 122 -3.93 1.82 -16.29
CA GLU A 122 -3.82 2.12 -17.72
C GLU A 122 -5.17 2.35 -18.39
N ASN A 123 -6.20 1.64 -17.94
CA ASN A 123 -7.56 1.70 -18.49
C ASN A 123 -8.54 2.58 -17.68
N ASN A 124 -8.04 3.35 -16.70
CA ASN A 124 -8.85 4.23 -15.85
C ASN A 124 -10.03 3.51 -15.18
N ILE A 125 -9.83 2.30 -14.66
CA ILE A 125 -10.89 1.50 -14.04
C ILE A 125 -10.97 1.84 -12.56
N GLY A 126 -12.01 2.58 -12.16
CA GLY A 126 -12.32 2.89 -10.77
C GLY A 126 -13.34 1.92 -10.16
N LEU A 127 -13.57 2.07 -8.85
CA LEU A 127 -14.53 1.29 -8.07
C LEU A 127 -15.45 2.20 -7.27
N TYR A 128 -16.70 1.75 -7.08
CA TYR A 128 -17.63 2.32 -6.11
C TYR A 128 -18.06 1.23 -5.13
N ILE A 129 -17.68 1.38 -3.85
CA ILE A 129 -17.96 0.40 -2.81
C ILE A 129 -19.00 1.02 -1.87
N TYR A 130 -20.19 0.43 -1.79
CA TYR A 130 -21.26 0.94 -0.94
C TYR A 130 -21.82 -0.14 -0.02
N GLY A 131 -22.57 0.28 0.99
CA GLY A 131 -23.21 -0.61 1.97
C GLY A 131 -23.45 0.10 3.29
N ASP A 132 -24.02 -0.61 4.24
CA ASP A 132 -24.44 -0.07 5.53
C ASP A 132 -23.28 0.48 6.36
N ASN A 133 -23.61 1.32 7.34
CA ASN A 133 -22.64 1.78 8.32
C ASN A 133 -21.98 0.58 9.04
N SER A 134 -20.67 0.67 9.26
CA SER A 134 -19.89 -0.38 9.94
C SER A 134 -19.70 -1.69 9.17
N SER A 135 -20.14 -1.79 7.90
CA SER A 135 -19.91 -2.96 7.04
C SER A 135 -18.44 -3.20 6.65
N GLY A 136 -17.52 -2.29 7.01
CA GLY A 136 -16.09 -2.45 6.73
C GLY A 136 -15.58 -1.76 5.46
N LYS A 137 -16.36 -0.86 4.81
CA LYS A 137 -15.96 -0.15 3.58
C LYS A 137 -14.62 0.57 3.71
N THR A 138 -14.47 1.43 4.71
CA THR A 138 -13.21 2.15 4.99
C THR A 138 -12.04 1.18 5.21
N TYR A 139 -12.26 0.05 5.87
CA TYR A 139 -11.24 -0.97 6.07
C TYR A 139 -10.83 -1.60 4.73
N LEU A 140 -11.78 -1.99 3.90
CA LEU A 140 -11.52 -2.61 2.60
C LEU A 140 -10.82 -1.64 1.64
N THR A 141 -11.30 -0.38 1.53
CA THR A 141 -10.65 0.64 0.68
C THR A 141 -9.24 0.97 1.15
N ALA A 142 -9.00 0.98 2.47
CA ALA A 142 -7.67 1.15 3.04
C ALA A 142 -6.76 -0.06 2.75
N CYS A 143 -7.27 -1.28 2.77
CA CYS A 143 -6.53 -2.47 2.34
C CYS A 143 -6.11 -2.35 0.86
N ILE A 144 -7.04 -1.97 -0.03
CA ILE A 144 -6.74 -1.75 -1.46
C ILE A 144 -5.64 -0.68 -1.61
N CYS A 145 -5.76 0.45 -0.90
CA CYS A 145 -4.77 1.52 -0.92
C CYS A 145 -3.37 1.02 -0.52
N ASN A 146 -3.26 0.30 0.60
CA ASN A 146 -1.99 -0.26 1.05
C ASN A 146 -1.40 -1.26 0.04
N GLU A 147 -2.20 -2.14 -0.55
CA GLU A 147 -1.72 -3.09 -1.58
C GLU A 147 -1.13 -2.35 -2.79
N LEU A 148 -1.79 -1.26 -3.24
CA LEU A 148 -1.29 -0.43 -4.33
C LEU A 148 0.00 0.33 -3.96
N LEU A 149 0.08 0.87 -2.73
CA LEU A 149 1.28 1.52 -2.20
C LEU A 149 2.47 0.53 -2.16
N TRP A 150 2.25 -0.73 -1.75
CA TRP A 150 3.26 -1.78 -1.78
C TRP A 150 3.75 -2.12 -3.19
N GLN A 151 2.88 -2.02 -4.19
CA GLN A 151 3.22 -2.20 -5.60
C GLN A 151 3.94 -0.99 -6.23
N GLY A 152 4.12 0.10 -5.49
CA GLY A 152 4.85 1.27 -5.94
C GLY A 152 3.98 2.38 -6.51
N PHE A 153 2.66 2.22 -6.56
CA PHE A 153 1.76 3.27 -7.03
C PHE A 153 1.67 4.42 -6.02
N ARG A 154 1.46 5.63 -6.54
CA ARG A 154 1.17 6.80 -5.73
C ARG A 154 -0.33 6.87 -5.49
N CYS A 155 -0.73 6.80 -4.21
CA CYS A 155 -2.13 6.83 -3.81
C CYS A 155 -2.40 8.04 -2.92
N VAL A 156 -3.59 8.62 -3.04
CA VAL A 156 -4.12 9.59 -2.08
C VAL A 156 -5.42 9.01 -1.47
N TYR A 157 -5.53 9.07 -0.15
CA TYR A 157 -6.70 8.60 0.60
C TYR A 157 -7.28 9.78 1.38
N THR A 158 -8.48 10.19 1.07
CA THR A 158 -9.10 11.38 1.65
C THR A 158 -10.62 11.22 1.74
N ASN A 159 -11.28 12.20 2.29
CA ASN A 159 -12.74 12.35 2.22
C ASN A 159 -13.08 13.79 1.82
N LEU A 160 -14.32 14.02 1.42
CA LEU A 160 -14.74 15.33 0.91
C LEU A 160 -14.58 16.43 1.97
N ALA A 161 -14.88 16.15 3.25
CA ALA A 161 -14.73 17.13 4.33
C ALA A 161 -13.28 17.61 4.47
N THR A 162 -12.31 16.70 4.37
CA THR A 162 -10.88 17.05 4.39
C THR A 162 -10.50 17.92 3.20
N ILE A 163 -10.93 17.54 1.98
CA ILE A 163 -10.68 18.33 0.76
C ILE A 163 -11.26 19.75 0.91
N LEU A 164 -12.52 19.86 1.31
CA LEU A 164 -13.17 21.17 1.49
C LEU A 164 -12.50 22.03 2.56
N ASN A 165 -12.00 21.43 3.63
CA ASN A 165 -11.25 22.16 4.67
C ASN A 165 -9.87 22.61 4.18
N GLU A 166 -9.17 21.81 3.38
CA GLU A 166 -7.91 22.22 2.76
C GLU A 166 -8.13 23.40 1.80
N ILE A 167 -9.18 23.35 0.96
CA ILE A 167 -9.55 24.46 0.06
C ILE A 167 -9.87 25.72 0.87
N ARG A 168 -10.68 25.64 1.94
CA ARG A 168 -10.99 26.79 2.79
C ARG A 168 -9.74 27.41 3.42
N GLY A 169 -8.86 26.55 3.98
CA GLY A 169 -7.60 26.99 4.59
C GLY A 169 -6.61 27.61 3.59
N SER A 170 -6.80 27.39 2.30
CA SER A 170 -5.96 27.99 1.25
C SER A 170 -6.33 29.40 0.88
N TYR A 171 -7.55 29.86 1.18
CA TYR A 171 -7.98 31.26 0.88
C TYR A 171 -7.14 32.28 1.62
N ASP A 172 -6.65 31.98 2.82
CA ASP A 172 -5.73 32.83 3.59
C ASP A 172 -4.33 32.93 2.97
N LYS A 173 -4.00 32.08 2.00
CA LYS A 173 -2.70 31.96 1.32
C LYS A 173 -2.72 32.41 -0.15
N ASN A 174 -3.55 33.39 -0.51
CA ASN A 174 -3.68 33.94 -1.88
C ASN A 174 -4.20 32.93 -2.94
N GLY A 175 -4.99 31.95 -2.56
CA GLY A 175 -5.67 31.03 -3.51
C GLY A 175 -4.77 29.99 -4.20
N MET A 176 -3.45 30.04 -4.01
CA MET A 176 -2.51 29.09 -4.63
C MET A 176 -2.71 27.66 -4.14
N GLY A 177 -3.20 27.46 -2.91
CA GLY A 177 -3.37 26.14 -2.32
C GLY A 177 -4.48 25.29 -2.96
N GLU A 178 -5.50 25.90 -3.56
CA GLU A 178 -6.57 25.17 -4.27
C GLU A 178 -6.05 24.55 -5.57
N CYS A 179 -5.36 25.33 -6.40
CA CYS A 179 -4.73 24.81 -7.62
C CYS A 179 -3.72 23.71 -7.30
N GLU A 180 -2.90 23.90 -6.27
CA GLU A 180 -1.92 22.90 -5.82
C GLU A 180 -2.60 21.60 -5.35
N LEU A 181 -3.71 21.67 -4.63
CA LEU A 181 -4.48 20.51 -4.22
C LEU A 181 -5.06 19.75 -5.42
N LEU A 182 -5.65 20.44 -6.38
CA LEU A 182 -6.20 19.84 -7.60
C LEU A 182 -5.09 19.20 -8.44
N ASP A 183 -3.95 19.87 -8.61
CA ASP A 183 -2.79 19.32 -9.31
C ASP A 183 -2.25 18.06 -8.62
N ARG A 184 -2.16 18.08 -7.30
CA ARG A 184 -1.79 16.91 -6.52
C ARG A 184 -2.77 15.75 -6.74
N LEU A 185 -4.07 16.01 -6.65
CA LEU A 185 -5.10 14.99 -6.90
C LEU A 185 -4.97 14.39 -8.30
N GLN A 186 -4.70 15.19 -9.33
CA GLN A 186 -4.46 14.71 -10.70
C GLN A 186 -3.17 13.88 -10.82
N ALA A 187 -2.13 14.20 -10.06
CA ALA A 187 -0.82 13.55 -10.14
C ALA A 187 -0.79 12.13 -9.56
N TYR A 188 -1.70 11.79 -8.63
CA TYR A 188 -1.75 10.46 -8.02
C TYR A 188 -2.26 9.40 -9.00
N ASP A 189 -1.66 8.19 -8.95
CA ASP A 189 -2.06 7.07 -9.80
C ASP A 189 -3.46 6.58 -9.45
N PHE A 190 -3.78 6.50 -8.15
CA PHE A 190 -5.09 6.15 -7.61
C PHE A 190 -5.53 7.15 -6.55
N ALA A 191 -6.80 7.52 -6.56
CA ALA A 191 -7.41 8.31 -5.49
C ALA A 191 -8.51 7.50 -4.79
N PHE A 192 -8.59 7.68 -3.47
CA PHE A 192 -9.64 7.10 -2.63
C PHE A 192 -10.42 8.25 -2.00
N ILE A 193 -11.73 8.28 -2.24
CA ILE A 193 -12.65 9.25 -1.65
C ILE A 193 -13.59 8.47 -0.74
N ASP A 194 -13.27 8.50 0.56
CA ASP A 194 -14.00 7.75 1.58
C ASP A 194 -15.24 8.53 2.08
N ASP A 195 -16.26 7.79 2.52
CA ASP A 195 -17.54 8.33 3.03
C ASP A 195 -18.22 9.32 2.06
N PHE A 196 -18.12 9.07 0.74
CA PHE A 196 -18.65 9.95 -0.30
C PHE A 196 -20.15 10.21 -0.13
N GLY A 197 -20.52 11.48 -0.13
CA GLY A 197 -21.91 11.93 -0.01
C GLY A 197 -22.38 12.21 1.42
N LYS A 198 -21.62 11.80 2.46
CA LYS A 198 -22.01 11.97 3.87
C LYS A 198 -22.15 13.44 4.28
N GLU A 199 -21.37 14.33 3.68
CA GLU A 199 -21.35 15.76 3.97
C GLU A 199 -22.65 16.48 3.56
N PHE A 200 -23.43 15.88 2.67
CA PHE A 200 -24.68 16.46 2.16
C PHE A 200 -25.91 16.04 3.00
N LEU A 201 -25.71 15.18 4.02
CA LEU A 201 -26.79 14.73 4.89
C LEU A 201 -27.07 15.69 6.05
N GLY A 202 -28.34 16.06 6.19
CA GLY A 202 -28.92 16.56 7.46
C GLY A 202 -28.33 17.86 8.01
N ARG A 203 -27.61 18.64 7.19
CA ARG A 203 -27.21 19.98 7.60
C ARG A 203 -28.16 20.98 6.95
N GLU A 204 -28.82 21.78 7.78
CA GLU A 204 -29.30 23.10 7.38
C GLU A 204 -28.08 23.95 7.00
N TYR A 205 -27.44 23.60 5.88
CA TYR A 205 -26.46 24.48 5.28
C TYR A 205 -27.22 25.73 4.82
N ASN A 206 -26.73 26.90 5.18
CA ASN A 206 -27.06 28.10 4.43
C ASN A 206 -26.88 27.77 2.95
N ALA A 207 -27.88 28.04 2.12
CA ALA A 207 -27.90 27.62 0.72
C ALA A 207 -26.60 27.96 -0.05
N SER A 208 -25.93 29.07 0.33
CA SER A 208 -24.62 29.47 -0.20
C SER A 208 -23.48 28.55 0.17
N SER A 209 -23.44 27.97 1.38
CA SER A 209 -22.40 27.04 1.81
C SER A 209 -22.55 25.67 1.15
N SER A 210 -23.78 25.23 0.91
CA SER A 210 -24.09 23.99 0.20
C SER A 210 -23.66 24.06 -1.25
N LYS A 211 -24.02 25.18 -1.93
CA LYS A 211 -23.66 25.41 -3.32
C LYS A 211 -22.16 25.49 -3.53
N TRP A 212 -21.42 26.19 -2.65
CA TRP A 212 -19.96 26.24 -2.71
C TRP A 212 -19.33 24.84 -2.55
N ALA A 213 -19.80 24.02 -1.61
CA ALA A 213 -19.30 22.67 -1.41
C ALA A 213 -19.53 21.77 -2.64
N GLU A 214 -20.68 21.93 -3.29
CA GLU A 214 -21.03 21.21 -4.52
C GLU A 214 -20.16 21.65 -5.71
N GLU A 215 -19.93 22.96 -5.88
CA GLU A 215 -19.03 23.50 -6.88
C GLU A 215 -17.60 22.94 -6.70
N LYS A 216 -17.08 22.91 -5.46
CA LYS A 216 -15.77 22.35 -5.17
C LYS A 216 -15.70 20.83 -5.35
N LEU A 217 -16.76 20.11 -4.99
CA LEU A 217 -16.87 18.69 -5.31
C LEU A 217 -16.80 18.44 -6.81
N PHE A 218 -17.54 19.22 -7.59
CA PHE A 218 -17.52 19.13 -9.06
C PHE A 218 -16.10 19.34 -9.61
N GLU A 219 -15.36 20.36 -9.13
CA GLU A 219 -13.99 20.64 -9.54
C GLU A 219 -13.05 19.46 -9.24
N VAL A 220 -13.15 18.86 -8.04
CA VAL A 220 -12.35 17.70 -7.62
C VAL A 220 -12.64 16.46 -8.50
N ILE A 221 -13.92 16.15 -8.70
CA ILE A 221 -14.32 15.02 -9.55
C ILE A 221 -13.86 15.24 -10.99
N ASN A 222 -14.09 16.47 -11.51
CA ASN A 222 -13.70 16.82 -12.87
C ASN A 222 -12.18 16.77 -13.09
N ALA A 223 -11.39 17.19 -12.11
CA ALA A 223 -9.93 17.10 -12.15
C ALA A 223 -9.46 15.64 -12.32
N ARG A 224 -10.02 14.71 -11.57
CA ARG A 224 -9.72 13.29 -11.67
C ARG A 224 -10.23 12.66 -12.98
N TYR A 225 -11.46 13.02 -13.36
CA TYR A 225 -12.09 12.57 -14.61
C TYR A 225 -11.23 12.95 -15.83
N ASN A 226 -10.83 14.22 -15.93
CA ASN A 226 -10.00 14.72 -17.03
C ASN A 226 -8.59 14.13 -17.04
N ALA A 227 -8.02 13.84 -15.86
CA ALA A 227 -6.72 13.21 -15.74
C ALA A 227 -6.71 11.72 -16.14
N GLN A 228 -7.88 11.13 -16.40
CA GLN A 228 -8.04 9.70 -16.72
C GLN A 228 -7.31 8.82 -15.69
N ARG A 229 -7.64 9.06 -14.41
CA ARG A 229 -7.00 8.38 -13.27
C ARG A 229 -8.05 7.64 -12.45
N PRO A 230 -7.84 6.33 -12.16
CA PRO A 230 -8.77 5.55 -11.36
C PRO A 230 -9.07 6.20 -10.02
N THR A 231 -10.35 6.27 -9.68
CA THR A 231 -10.82 6.75 -8.39
C THR A 231 -11.68 5.67 -7.75
N ILE A 232 -11.42 5.41 -6.49
CA ILE A 232 -12.14 4.44 -5.67
C ILE A 232 -12.98 5.24 -4.67
N PHE A 233 -14.30 5.06 -4.75
CA PHE A 233 -15.25 5.70 -3.85
C PHE A 233 -15.75 4.71 -2.82
N SER A 234 -15.94 5.15 -1.59
CA SER A 234 -16.76 4.43 -0.61
C SER A 234 -17.94 5.30 -0.18
N SER A 235 -19.13 4.72 -0.04
CA SER A 235 -20.35 5.44 0.33
C SER A 235 -21.31 4.57 1.15
N ASN A 236 -22.21 5.22 1.87
CA ASN A 236 -23.34 4.54 2.49
C ASN A 236 -24.53 4.41 1.51
N TYR A 237 -24.45 5.02 0.34
CA TYR A 237 -25.51 5.12 -0.64
C TYR A 237 -25.12 4.43 -1.93
N GLU A 238 -26.08 3.84 -2.60
CA GLU A 238 -25.91 3.42 -3.99
C GLU A 238 -25.78 4.65 -4.90
N ILE A 239 -25.09 4.52 -6.05
CA ILE A 239 -24.91 5.64 -6.99
C ILE A 239 -26.26 6.21 -7.43
N SER A 240 -27.27 5.36 -7.65
CA SER A 240 -28.64 5.74 -8.01
C SER A 240 -29.32 6.64 -6.96
N GLU A 241 -28.92 6.53 -5.70
CA GLU A 241 -29.48 7.29 -4.59
C GLU A 241 -28.81 8.67 -4.40
N LEU A 242 -27.59 8.86 -4.94
CA LEU A 242 -26.81 10.10 -4.72
C LEU A 242 -27.55 11.36 -5.14
N ALA A 243 -28.23 11.35 -6.29
CA ALA A 243 -28.98 12.49 -6.78
C ALA A 243 -30.26 12.74 -5.99
N SER A 244 -30.97 11.69 -5.57
CA SER A 244 -32.29 11.80 -4.94
C SER A 244 -32.19 12.02 -3.43
N VAL A 245 -31.27 11.31 -2.73
CA VAL A 245 -31.12 11.36 -1.27
C VAL A 245 -30.22 12.52 -0.84
N LEU A 246 -29.17 12.79 -1.61
CA LEU A 246 -28.17 13.80 -1.24
C LEU A 246 -28.37 15.11 -2.02
N ASN A 247 -29.34 15.16 -2.94
CA ASN A 247 -29.61 16.30 -3.81
C ASN A 247 -28.35 16.82 -4.56
N LEU A 248 -27.47 15.89 -4.94
CA LEU A 248 -26.28 16.20 -5.73
C LEU A 248 -26.64 16.48 -7.19
N ASP A 249 -25.87 17.40 -7.80
CA ASP A 249 -25.99 17.69 -9.22
C ASP A 249 -25.81 16.40 -10.05
N LYS A 250 -26.71 16.23 -11.04
CA LYS A 250 -26.69 15.06 -11.93
C LYS A 250 -25.36 14.92 -12.66
N ALA A 251 -24.70 16.02 -13.04
CA ALA A 251 -23.42 15.97 -13.71
C ALA A 251 -22.30 15.39 -12.83
N ILE A 252 -22.35 15.60 -11.51
CA ILE A 252 -21.42 14.97 -10.56
C ILE A 252 -21.68 13.46 -10.53
N VAL A 253 -22.95 13.07 -10.37
CA VAL A 253 -23.35 11.65 -10.25
C VAL A 253 -23.01 10.88 -11.53
N GLU A 254 -23.26 11.46 -12.72
CA GLU A 254 -22.91 10.86 -14.00
C GLU A 254 -21.40 10.62 -14.12
N ARG A 255 -20.57 11.61 -13.75
CA ARG A 255 -19.09 11.43 -13.75
C ARG A 255 -18.64 10.38 -12.77
N VAL A 256 -19.18 10.36 -11.55
CA VAL A 256 -18.86 9.33 -10.56
C VAL A 256 -19.22 7.95 -11.08
N ASN A 257 -20.39 7.80 -11.71
CA ASN A 257 -20.84 6.55 -12.31
C ASN A 257 -19.93 6.10 -13.47
N GLU A 258 -19.49 7.01 -14.31
CA GLU A 258 -18.57 6.72 -15.41
C GLU A 258 -17.16 6.34 -14.89
N MET A 259 -16.63 7.05 -13.90
CA MET A 259 -15.35 6.77 -13.27
C MET A 259 -15.37 5.45 -12.49
N ALA A 260 -16.50 5.12 -11.86
CA ALA A 260 -16.71 3.90 -11.10
C ALA A 260 -17.14 2.74 -12.01
N THR A 261 -16.23 2.22 -12.79
CA THR A 261 -16.50 1.13 -13.78
C THR A 261 -17.18 -0.09 -13.15
N ARG A 262 -17.02 -0.30 -11.84
CA ARG A 262 -17.65 -1.37 -11.07
C ARG A 262 -18.20 -0.86 -9.75
N THR A 263 -19.46 -1.19 -9.51
CA THR A 263 -20.15 -0.94 -8.23
C THR A 263 -20.19 -2.26 -7.43
N LEU A 264 -19.79 -2.20 -6.18
CA LEU A 264 -19.70 -3.35 -5.27
C LEU A 264 -20.47 -3.04 -3.98
N LYS A 265 -21.52 -3.83 -3.71
CA LYS A 265 -22.24 -3.75 -2.43
C LYS A 265 -21.49 -4.58 -1.40
N LEU A 266 -20.98 -3.95 -0.35
CA LEU A 266 -20.34 -4.62 0.76
C LEU A 266 -21.38 -4.87 1.85
N GLU A 267 -21.81 -6.12 1.94
CA GLU A 267 -22.63 -6.62 3.03
C GLU A 267 -21.70 -7.20 4.10
N GLY A 268 -22.02 -6.98 5.36
CA GLY A 268 -21.21 -7.51 6.45
C GLY A 268 -21.80 -7.19 7.81
N ASP A 269 -21.29 -7.90 8.82
CA ASP A 269 -21.64 -7.69 10.20
C ASP A 269 -21.14 -6.32 10.70
N ASP A 270 -21.78 -5.80 11.76
CA ASP A 270 -21.29 -4.58 12.41
C ASP A 270 -19.95 -4.83 13.12
N PHE A 271 -18.86 -4.69 12.38
CA PHE A 271 -17.50 -4.86 12.90
C PHE A 271 -17.14 -3.85 14.03
N ARG A 272 -17.86 -2.70 14.13
CA ARG A 272 -17.63 -1.74 15.21
C ARG A 272 -18.23 -2.23 16.52
N SER A 273 -19.40 -2.84 16.49
CA SER A 273 -20.03 -3.42 17.67
C SER A 273 -19.19 -4.57 18.22
N THR A 274 -18.72 -5.46 17.36
CA THR A 274 -17.84 -6.59 17.72
C THR A 274 -16.53 -6.09 18.35
N ALA A 275 -15.87 -5.10 17.73
CA ALA A 275 -14.65 -4.52 18.28
C ALA A 275 -14.89 -3.81 19.63
N ARG A 276 -16.05 -3.16 19.81
CA ARG A 276 -16.43 -2.53 21.07
C ARG A 276 -16.66 -3.58 22.16
N GLN A 277 -17.33 -4.67 21.85
CA GLN A 277 -17.55 -5.79 22.79
C GLN A 277 -16.22 -6.38 23.27
N SER A 278 -15.31 -6.69 22.35
CA SER A 278 -13.99 -7.23 22.68
C SER A 278 -13.18 -6.27 23.58
N LYS A 279 -13.23 -4.97 23.31
CA LYS A 279 -12.58 -3.96 24.18
C LYS A 279 -13.24 -3.86 25.56
N SER A 280 -14.57 -3.93 25.63
CA SER A 280 -15.30 -3.92 26.90
C SER A 280 -14.98 -5.15 27.76
N GLU A 281 -14.88 -6.33 27.13
CA GLU A 281 -14.48 -7.55 27.82
C GLU A 281 -13.03 -7.47 28.35
N LEU A 282 -12.12 -6.90 27.55
CA LEU A 282 -10.74 -6.69 27.99
C LEU A 282 -10.68 -5.68 29.16
N ALA A 283 -11.42 -4.57 29.08
CA ALA A 283 -11.50 -3.58 30.15
C ALA A 283 -12.00 -4.22 31.45
N LYS A 284 -13.07 -5.02 31.41
CA LYS A 284 -13.55 -5.79 32.57
C LYS A 284 -12.50 -6.73 33.15
N LYS A 285 -11.72 -7.43 32.28
CA LYS A 285 -10.61 -8.30 32.73
C LYS A 285 -9.48 -7.52 33.39
N LEU A 286 -9.29 -6.27 33.04
CA LEU A 286 -8.28 -5.37 33.60
C LEU A 286 -8.80 -4.57 34.82
N GLY A 287 -10.07 -4.81 35.26
CA GLY A 287 -10.65 -4.16 36.43
C GLY A 287 -11.16 -2.74 36.20
N ILE A 288 -11.45 -2.35 34.95
CA ILE A 288 -11.99 -1.05 34.54
C ILE A 288 -13.45 -1.19 34.13
#